data_a8b79814da103cafa310cb07323b9bf8
#
_entry.id   a8b79814da103cafa310cb07323b9bf8
#
_cell.length_a   1.000
_cell.length_b   1.000
_cell.length_c   1.000
_cell.angle_alpha   90.00
_cell.angle_beta   90.00
_cell.angle_gamma   90.00
#
_symmetry.space_group_name_H-M   'P 1'
#
loop_
_entity.id
_entity.type
_entity.pdbx_description
1 polymer ?
#
loop_
_entity_poly.entity_id
_entity_poly.type
_entity_poly.pdbx_seq_one_letter_code
_entity_poly.pdbx_strand_id
1 'polypeptide(L)'
;MNRTISSALRGSVVEEEVALTTLELGRACRTSEQQIEVWVSEGVLQPSGDTRAAWRFHGDSLARMRVATRLMQDLEINSAGVALALDLLDRIAELESRLRR
;
A
#
# COMPACT_ATOMS: atom_id res chain seq x y z
N MET A 1 7.81 -1.98 -12.40
CA MET A 1 7.06 -1.02 -11.63
C MET A 1 7.22 -1.18 -10.12
N ASN A 2 6.93 -2.36 -9.59
CA ASN A 2 7.19 -2.64 -8.17
C ASN A 2 8.63 -2.40 -7.80
N ARG A 3 9.52 -2.70 -8.71
CA ARG A 3 10.95 -2.53 -8.52
C ARG A 3 11.32 -1.08 -8.32
N THR A 4 10.71 -0.18 -9.10
CA THR A 4 10.95 1.25 -8.97
C THR A 4 10.48 1.75 -7.62
N ILE A 5 9.30 1.31 -7.20
CA ILE A 5 8.74 1.69 -5.91
C ILE A 5 9.62 1.17 -4.79
N SER A 6 10.03 -0.10 -4.88
CA SER A 6 10.89 -0.71 -3.87
C SER A 6 12.25 0.00 -3.78
N SER A 7 12.81 0.37 -4.93
CA SER A 7 14.08 1.08 -4.96
C SER A 7 13.98 2.45 -4.31
N ALA A 8 12.89 3.17 -4.59
CA ALA A 8 12.65 4.46 -3.98
C ALA A 8 12.52 4.34 -2.48
N LEU A 9 11.80 3.33 -2.01
CA LEU A 9 11.62 3.10 -0.58
C LEU A 9 12.93 2.71 0.10
N ARG A 10 13.71 1.87 -0.54
CA ARG A 10 15.00 1.45 0.01
C ARG A 10 16.00 2.60 0.04
N GLY A 11 15.91 3.49 -0.92
CA GLY A 11 16.73 4.70 -0.91
C GLY A 11 16.32 5.66 0.19
N SER A 12 15.12 5.47 0.73
CA SER A 12 14.56 6.29 1.79
C SER A 12 14.30 5.45 3.02
N VAL A 13 15.36 4.89 3.58
CA VAL A 13 15.27 4.01 4.75
C VAL A 13 14.51 4.67 5.89
N VAL A 14 14.67 5.98 6.04
CA VAL A 14 13.97 6.74 7.08
C VAL A 14 12.46 6.65 6.88
N GLU A 15 11.99 6.68 5.64
CA GLU A 15 10.56 6.58 5.35
C GLU A 15 9.99 5.23 5.75
N GLU A 16 10.76 4.15 5.59
CA GLU A 16 10.30 2.82 5.98
C GLU A 16 10.10 2.71 7.48
N GLU A 17 10.87 3.48 8.24
CA GLU A 17 10.78 3.48 9.70
C GLU A 17 9.73 4.46 10.22
N VAL A 18 9.29 5.40 9.39
CA VAL A 18 8.26 6.35 9.78
C VAL A 18 6.90 5.68 9.80
N ALA A 19 6.21 5.82 10.92
CA ALA A 19 4.87 5.28 11.07
C ALA A 19 3.86 6.39 10.94
N LEU A 20 2.92 6.25 10.01
CA LEU A 20 1.89 7.25 9.75
C LEU A 20 0.57 6.81 10.38
N THR A 21 -0.15 7.77 10.93
CA THR A 21 -1.53 7.52 11.36
C THR A 21 -2.41 7.38 10.12
N THR A 22 -3.64 6.88 10.33
CA THR A 22 -4.60 6.78 9.23
C THR A 22 -4.85 8.15 8.59
N LEU A 23 -4.97 9.18 9.42
CA LEU A 23 -5.20 10.54 8.93
C LEU A 23 -4.01 11.03 8.09
N GLU A 24 -2.82 10.80 8.58
CA GLU A 24 -1.61 11.20 7.87
C GLU A 24 -1.46 10.48 6.52
N LEU A 25 -1.73 9.17 6.52
CA LEU A 25 -1.68 8.39 5.29
C LEU A 25 -2.72 8.89 4.29
N GLY A 26 -3.93 9.15 4.77
CA GLY A 26 -5.00 9.67 3.91
C GLY A 26 -4.64 11.01 3.30
N ARG A 27 -4.03 11.89 4.07
CA ARG A 27 -3.59 13.19 3.56
C ARG A 27 -2.48 13.05 2.53
N ALA A 28 -1.52 12.18 2.81
CA ALA A 28 -0.39 11.97 1.90
C ALA A 28 -0.83 11.41 0.56
N CYS A 29 -1.84 10.56 0.54
CA CYS A 29 -2.31 9.87 -0.65
C CYS A 29 -3.62 10.41 -1.20
N ARG A 30 -4.17 11.45 -0.58
CA ARG A 30 -5.44 12.06 -0.98
C ARG A 30 -6.57 11.04 -1.01
N THR A 31 -6.63 10.23 0.03
CA THR A 31 -7.61 9.15 0.16
C THR A 31 -8.34 9.31 1.48
N SER A 32 -9.62 8.98 1.51
CA SER A 32 -10.40 9.07 2.73
C SER A 32 -9.97 8.00 3.73
N GLU A 33 -10.15 8.29 5.02
CA GLU A 33 -9.87 7.31 6.05
C GLU A 33 -10.77 6.08 5.89
N GLN A 34 -12.00 6.29 5.44
CA GLN A 34 -12.93 5.20 5.18
C GLN A 34 -12.41 4.23 4.13
N GLN A 35 -11.84 4.76 3.05
CA GLN A 35 -11.26 3.91 2.01
C GLN A 35 -10.07 3.13 2.56
N ILE A 36 -9.26 3.75 3.39
CA ILE A 36 -8.12 3.08 4.03
C ILE A 36 -8.63 1.93 4.90
N GLU A 37 -9.69 2.17 5.68
CA GLU A 37 -10.27 1.13 6.53
C GLU A 37 -10.77 -0.06 5.72
N VAL A 38 -11.39 0.21 4.58
CA VAL A 38 -11.86 -0.85 3.68
C VAL A 38 -10.68 -1.68 3.20
N TRP A 39 -9.61 -1.03 2.77
CA TRP A 39 -8.43 -1.75 2.29
C TRP A 39 -7.71 -2.52 3.39
N VAL A 40 -7.74 -2.05 4.63
CA VAL A 40 -7.23 -2.84 5.75
C VAL A 40 -8.09 -4.10 5.93
N SER A 41 -9.41 -3.95 5.88
CA SER A 41 -10.30 -5.10 6.03
C SER A 41 -10.15 -6.11 4.89
N GLU A 42 -9.75 -5.66 3.72
CA GLU A 42 -9.53 -6.53 2.56
C GLU A 42 -8.11 -7.10 2.50
N GLY A 43 -7.27 -6.75 3.47
CA GLY A 43 -5.91 -7.27 3.51
C GLY A 43 -4.93 -6.57 2.59
N VAL A 44 -5.33 -5.48 1.96
CA VAL A 44 -4.45 -4.71 1.06
C VAL A 44 -3.40 -3.96 1.86
N LEU A 45 -3.79 -3.41 3.00
CA LEU A 45 -2.92 -2.69 3.89
C LEU A 45 -2.85 -3.41 5.23
N GLN A 46 -1.66 -3.42 5.83
CA GLN A 46 -1.43 -4.13 7.08
C GLN A 46 -0.76 -3.18 8.08
N PRO A 47 -1.55 -2.40 8.81
CA PRO A 47 -0.99 -1.52 9.82
C PRO A 47 -0.56 -2.31 11.06
N SER A 48 0.31 -1.72 11.86
CA SER A 48 0.56 -2.22 13.21
C SER A 48 -0.47 -1.60 14.15
N GLY A 49 -0.67 -2.22 15.31
CA GLY A 49 -1.60 -1.73 16.32
C GLY A 49 -2.86 -2.59 16.39
N ASP A 50 -3.39 -2.72 17.62
CA ASP A 50 -4.50 -3.63 17.87
C ASP A 50 -5.88 -3.01 17.62
N THR A 51 -5.98 -1.70 17.68
CA THR A 51 -7.24 -1.01 17.48
C THR A 51 -7.09 -0.01 16.34
N ARG A 52 -8.23 0.37 15.78
CA ARG A 52 -8.24 1.34 14.69
C ARG A 52 -7.54 2.65 15.08
N ALA A 53 -7.73 3.12 16.29
CA ALA A 53 -7.11 4.34 16.78
C ALA A 53 -5.58 4.20 16.92
N ALA A 54 -5.11 2.97 17.13
CA ALA A 54 -3.68 2.70 17.31
C ALA A 54 -2.98 2.33 16.00
N TRP A 55 -3.71 2.27 14.89
CA TRP A 55 -3.10 1.89 13.62
C TRP A 55 -1.96 2.83 13.24
N ARG A 56 -0.87 2.21 12.81
CA ARG A 56 0.28 2.93 12.25
C ARG A 56 0.70 2.24 10.96
N PHE A 57 0.86 3.03 9.91
CA PHE A 57 1.20 2.53 8.58
C PHE A 57 2.65 2.87 8.27
N HIS A 58 3.36 1.92 7.73
CA HIS A 58 4.78 2.04 7.43
C HIS A 58 4.99 2.30 5.93
N GLY A 59 6.26 2.40 5.51
CA GLY A 59 6.58 2.81 4.16
C GLY A 59 6.01 1.90 3.07
N ASP A 60 5.89 0.60 3.34
CA ASP A 60 5.30 -0.34 2.39
C ASP A 60 3.83 -0.01 2.12
N SER A 61 3.09 0.42 3.15
CA SER A 61 1.70 0.85 2.96
C SER A 61 1.62 2.10 2.10
N LEU A 62 2.54 3.03 2.28
CA LEU A 62 2.58 4.23 1.47
C LEU A 62 2.80 3.89 -0.01
N ALA A 63 3.73 2.98 -0.29
CA ALA A 63 3.99 2.52 -1.65
C ALA A 63 2.75 1.85 -2.27
N ARG A 64 2.09 0.99 -1.51
CA ARG A 64 0.89 0.31 -1.98
C ARG A 64 -0.24 1.30 -2.23
N MET A 65 -0.39 2.29 -1.36
CA MET A 65 -1.40 3.32 -1.53
C MET A 65 -1.19 4.13 -2.81
N ARG A 66 0.05 4.43 -3.15
CA ARG A 66 0.34 5.15 -4.38
C ARG A 66 -0.08 4.37 -5.61
N VAL A 67 0.19 3.06 -5.62
CA VAL A 67 -0.26 2.20 -6.72
C VAL A 67 -1.77 2.12 -6.75
N ALA A 68 -2.40 1.93 -5.58
CA ALA A 68 -3.85 1.82 -5.48
C ALA A 68 -4.56 3.06 -6.01
N THR A 69 -4.10 4.25 -5.60
CA THR A 69 -4.74 5.49 -6.03
C THR A 69 -4.56 5.73 -7.53
N ARG A 70 -3.42 5.34 -8.09
CA ARG A 70 -3.21 5.44 -9.54
C ARG A 70 -4.15 4.52 -10.30
N LEU A 71 -4.33 3.28 -9.83
CA LEU A 71 -5.26 2.34 -10.47
C LEU A 71 -6.68 2.90 -10.47
N MET A 72 -7.09 3.49 -9.37
CA MET A 72 -8.43 4.07 -9.29
C MET A 72 -8.57 5.30 -10.18
N GLN A 73 -7.59 6.18 -10.16
CA GLN A 73 -7.68 7.45 -10.90
C GLN A 73 -7.44 7.28 -12.39
N ASP A 74 -6.42 6.52 -12.76
CA ASP A 74 -6.03 6.40 -14.17
C ASP A 74 -6.83 5.35 -14.92
N LEU A 75 -7.18 4.25 -14.25
CA LEU A 75 -7.88 3.13 -14.88
C LEU A 75 -9.31 2.98 -14.40
N GLU A 76 -9.76 3.85 -13.51
CA GLU A 76 -11.12 3.85 -12.98
C GLU A 76 -11.52 2.49 -12.39
N ILE A 77 -10.55 1.78 -11.80
CA ILE A 77 -10.83 0.50 -11.16
C ILE A 77 -11.44 0.78 -9.79
N ASN A 78 -12.49 0.04 -9.43
CA ASN A 78 -13.12 0.21 -8.13
C ASN A 78 -12.26 -0.41 -7.01
N SER A 79 -12.63 -0.13 -5.77
CA SER A 79 -11.85 -0.56 -4.60
C SER A 79 -11.60 -2.06 -4.56
N ALA A 80 -12.60 -2.87 -4.88
CA ALA A 80 -12.46 -4.33 -4.89
C ALA A 80 -11.50 -4.79 -5.98
N GLY A 81 -11.56 -4.16 -7.16
CA GLY A 81 -10.64 -4.45 -8.26
C GLY A 81 -9.21 -4.07 -7.91
N VAL A 82 -9.02 -2.96 -7.20
CA VAL A 82 -7.70 -2.56 -6.73
C VAL A 82 -7.13 -3.61 -5.77
N ALA A 83 -7.94 -4.11 -4.85
CA ALA A 83 -7.49 -5.14 -3.92
C ALA A 83 -7.02 -6.39 -4.67
N LEU A 84 -7.79 -6.81 -5.68
CA LEU A 84 -7.42 -7.94 -6.52
C LEU A 84 -6.12 -7.66 -7.29
N ALA A 85 -6.00 -6.49 -7.87
CA ALA A 85 -4.82 -6.11 -8.65
C ALA A 85 -3.56 -6.14 -7.78
N LEU A 86 -3.63 -5.60 -6.57
CA LEU A 86 -2.48 -5.59 -5.67
C LEU A 86 -2.10 -7.01 -5.23
N ASP A 87 -3.09 -7.88 -4.99
CA ASP A 87 -2.81 -9.27 -4.69
C ASP A 87 -2.08 -9.96 -5.84
N LEU A 88 -2.53 -9.73 -7.07
CA LEU A 88 -1.89 -10.31 -8.25
C LEU A 88 -0.48 -9.76 -8.45
N LEU A 89 -0.27 -8.48 -8.21
CA LEU A 89 1.07 -7.89 -8.31
C LEU A 89 2.02 -8.50 -7.27
N ASP A 90 1.52 -8.77 -6.07
CA ASP A 90 2.32 -9.44 -5.04
C ASP A 90 2.72 -10.84 -5.49
N ARG A 91 1.80 -11.58 -6.11
CA ARG A 91 2.07 -12.93 -6.60
C ARG A 91 3.07 -12.91 -7.75
N ILE A 92 2.94 -11.93 -8.64
CA ILE A 92 3.90 -11.76 -9.74
C ILE A 92 5.30 -11.50 -9.16
N ALA A 93 5.41 -10.60 -8.20
CA ALA A 93 6.70 -10.29 -7.58
C ALA A 93 7.30 -11.51 -6.91
N GLU A 94 6.48 -12.32 -6.24
CA GLU A 94 6.94 -13.54 -5.60
C GLU A 94 7.46 -14.54 -6.63
N LEU A 95 6.70 -14.75 -7.70
CA LEU A 95 7.10 -15.69 -8.76
C LEU A 95 8.36 -15.24 -9.47
N GLU A 96 8.48 -13.95 -9.74
CA GLU A 96 9.69 -13.40 -10.33
C GLU A 96 10.90 -13.61 -9.44
N SER A 97 10.72 -13.46 -8.14
CA SER A 97 11.78 -13.69 -7.17
C SER A 97 12.26 -15.14 -7.21
N ARG A 98 11.32 -16.09 -7.35
CA ARG A 98 11.68 -17.51 -7.45
C ARG A 98 12.45 -17.82 -8.72
N LEU A 99 12.10 -17.16 -9.82
CA LEU A 99 12.79 -17.38 -11.10
C LEU A 99 14.21 -16.88 -11.10
N ARG A 100 14.54 -15.95 -10.21
CA ARG A 100 15.90 -15.39 -10.14
C ARG A 100 16.86 -16.20 -9.28
N ARG A 101 16.39 -17.21 -8.61
CA ARG A 101 17.23 -18.04 -7.76
C ARG A 101 17.94 -19.14 -8.52
#